data_1faf75b1d7503730145f081e52908076
#
_entry.id   1faf75b1d7503730145f081e52908076
#
_cell.length_a   1.000
_cell.length_b   1.000
_cell.length_c   1.000
_cell.angle_alpha   90.00
_cell.angle_beta   90.00
_cell.angle_gamma   90.00
#
_symmetry.space_group_name_H-M   'P 1'
#
loop_
_entity.id
_entity.type
_entity.pdbx_description
1 polymer ?
#
loop_
_entity_poly.entity_id
_entity_poly.type
_entity_poly.pdbx_seq_one_letter_code
_entity_poly.pdbx_strand_id
1 'polypeptide(L)'
;MLTFLFDISEYLEALAMTRARNALSTIVNVRPEEAHLINPITKETVVLPATAVKVGSIVSVRTGDKIPCDGVVMEGESTVDESNLTGESRPVKKVVGSLVSGGTINSGNTPLKIRTTATTNNSAIAKLLRIVEEAQSNRSRTEAIVDSVAQIYTPLVVLLAICMCSFPWIVSSEVGRYWFKNGLILLVVACPCALIISTPVTYVAGLAACAQKGIIVKGGQHLETLGKVQFIAFDKTGTLSEGIFQLLHFNEIGQSRNRKEVLAYLSLMEASASHPLADAIVKGAANEKAEVPAHLQVKDHTLLPGEGVVGIIDNKKVHVGNKRLFVRLGLHQKLSEENKATAEGWASSGGTIGFISIEGEGIVGSYCVSDKIRDETKVVIRDLKDKGIVINMLTGDQRQAALGVAQQIGLDECDVKSDLLPEEKLTSIQNMVDDCKGQKKCGSQKKVMMVGDGVNDAPALAIADISVAMGEGSALALETADATLMGSDLNKLLFIVNMGPLVTRRIVENVVFSFVVKAIVVGLTFAGKAALWEAIVSDVGAMLIVTLNGLRLLPSKSESEVKEVKNECESNGEEESK
;
A
#
# COMPACT_ATOMS: atom_id res chain seq x y z
N MET A 1 34.67 9.58 -34.55
CA MET A 1 33.40 8.90 -34.83
C MET A 1 33.05 7.83 -33.80
N LEU A 2 33.94 6.92 -33.47
CA LEU A 2 33.70 5.91 -32.40
C LEU A 2 33.42 6.55 -31.05
N THR A 3 34.27 7.48 -30.59
CA THR A 3 34.08 8.23 -29.32
C THR A 3 32.73 8.95 -29.31
N PHE A 4 32.36 9.60 -30.42
CA PHE A 4 31.08 10.32 -30.52
C PHE A 4 29.85 9.39 -30.39
N LEU A 5 29.91 8.18 -30.92
CA LEU A 5 28.83 7.19 -30.79
C LEU A 5 28.75 6.63 -29.37
N PHE A 6 29.90 6.47 -28.67
CA PHE A 6 29.95 6.10 -27.28
C PHE A 6 29.39 7.22 -26.38
N ASP A 7 29.78 8.47 -26.61
CA ASP A 7 29.27 9.63 -25.89
C ASP A 7 27.74 9.78 -26.04
N ILE A 8 27.21 9.53 -27.26
CA ILE A 8 25.75 9.48 -27.49
C ILE A 8 25.10 8.35 -26.71
N SER A 9 25.72 7.16 -26.66
CA SER A 9 25.19 6.01 -25.92
C SER A 9 25.10 6.34 -24.43
N GLU A 10 26.17 6.87 -23.84
CA GLU A 10 26.25 7.27 -22.42
C GLU A 10 25.24 8.39 -22.10
N TYR A 11 25.12 9.38 -23.01
CA TYR A 11 24.12 10.44 -22.87
C TYR A 11 22.68 9.91 -22.88
N LEU A 12 22.36 8.99 -23.82
CA LEU A 12 21.04 8.37 -23.92
C LEU A 12 20.73 7.50 -22.70
N GLU A 13 21.73 6.80 -22.18
CA GLU A 13 21.64 6.05 -20.91
C GLU A 13 21.30 6.97 -19.75
N ALA A 14 22.07 8.03 -19.56
CA ALA A 14 21.86 9.03 -18.51
C ALA A 14 20.47 9.67 -18.64
N LEU A 15 20.04 9.98 -19.86
CA LEU A 15 18.73 10.57 -20.14
C LEU A 15 17.58 9.60 -19.82
N ALA A 16 17.72 8.31 -20.14
CA ALA A 16 16.74 7.29 -19.83
C ALA A 16 16.59 7.05 -18.33
N MET A 17 17.73 6.94 -17.61
CA MET A 17 17.74 6.82 -16.15
C MET A 17 17.17 8.08 -15.49
N THR A 18 17.50 9.27 -16.00
CA THR A 18 16.95 10.53 -15.50
C THR A 18 15.43 10.61 -15.72
N ARG A 19 14.94 10.19 -16.90
CA ARG A 19 13.48 10.12 -17.14
C ARG A 19 12.76 9.14 -16.22
N ALA A 20 13.30 7.96 -16.02
CA ALA A 20 12.73 6.99 -15.09
C ALA A 20 12.73 7.50 -13.64
N ARG A 21 13.84 8.14 -13.21
CA ARG A 21 13.94 8.79 -11.89
C ARG A 21 13.02 10.00 -11.75
N ASN A 22 12.89 10.84 -12.78
CA ASN A 22 12.00 12.00 -12.75
C ASN A 22 10.52 11.61 -12.67
N ALA A 23 10.14 10.44 -13.19
CA ALA A 23 8.80 9.91 -13.00
C ALA A 23 8.51 9.57 -11.52
N LEU A 24 9.54 9.16 -10.76
CA LEU A 24 9.46 9.03 -9.30
C LEU A 24 9.54 10.39 -8.58
N SER A 25 10.33 11.34 -9.10
CA SER A 25 10.53 12.65 -8.48
C SER A 25 9.30 13.58 -8.59
N THR A 26 8.31 13.23 -9.40
CA THR A 26 7.02 13.95 -9.41
C THR A 26 6.35 13.87 -8.04
N ILE A 27 6.58 12.79 -7.30
CA ILE A 27 6.17 12.65 -5.89
C ILE A 27 7.03 13.51 -4.97
N VAL A 28 8.29 13.76 -5.34
CA VAL A 28 9.26 14.57 -4.54
C VAL A 28 8.92 16.06 -4.55
N ASN A 29 8.35 16.59 -5.65
CA ASN A 29 7.95 18.01 -5.77
C ASN A 29 6.76 18.41 -4.88
N VAL A 30 6.26 17.50 -4.07
CA VAL A 30 5.19 17.76 -3.10
C VAL A 30 5.69 18.52 -1.86
N ARG A 31 7.01 18.57 -1.61
CA ARG A 31 7.58 19.21 -0.41
C ARG A 31 7.31 20.73 -0.43
N PRO A 32 6.64 21.29 0.60
CA PRO A 32 6.43 22.72 0.72
C PRO A 32 7.76 23.42 1.07
N GLU A 33 7.99 24.57 0.46
CA GLU A 33 9.19 25.37 0.72
C GLU A 33 8.97 26.35 1.87
N GLU A 34 7.76 26.89 2.02
CA GLU A 34 7.43 27.94 3.00
C GLU A 34 6.26 27.51 3.91
N ALA A 35 6.21 28.12 5.08
CA ALA A 35 5.12 27.93 6.05
C ALA A 35 4.71 29.29 6.67
N HIS A 36 3.43 29.49 6.84
CA HIS A 36 2.84 30.67 7.48
C HIS A 36 2.64 30.38 8.98
N LEU A 37 3.63 30.71 9.82
CA LEU A 37 3.57 30.48 11.26
C LEU A 37 2.74 31.59 11.94
N ILE A 38 1.81 31.22 12.79
CA ILE A 38 1.05 32.15 13.62
C ILE A 38 1.77 32.31 14.97
N ASN A 39 2.19 33.53 15.28
CA ASN A 39 2.74 33.82 16.62
C ASN A 39 1.61 33.75 17.67
N PRO A 40 1.73 32.89 18.68
CA PRO A 40 0.67 32.70 19.67
C PRO A 40 0.37 33.93 20.52
N ILE A 41 1.34 34.88 20.63
CA ILE A 41 1.23 36.09 21.46
C ILE A 41 0.68 37.25 20.62
N THR A 42 1.33 37.57 19.46
CA THR A 42 0.95 38.72 18.63
C THR A 42 -0.16 38.42 17.63
N LYS A 43 -0.49 37.13 17.41
CA LYS A 43 -1.41 36.64 16.36
C LYS A 43 -1.01 37.03 14.92
N GLU A 44 0.19 37.58 14.76
CA GLU A 44 0.73 37.91 13.44
C GLU A 44 1.22 36.65 12.72
N THR A 45 1.08 36.65 11.40
CA THR A 45 1.58 35.54 10.57
C THR A 45 2.96 35.89 10.06
N VAL A 46 3.92 35.05 10.34
CA VAL A 46 5.32 35.18 9.88
C VAL A 46 5.59 34.05 8.87
N VAL A 47 6.13 34.43 7.71
CA VAL A 47 6.56 33.46 6.68
C VAL A 47 7.95 32.96 7.03
N LEU A 48 8.11 31.64 7.13
CA LEU A 48 9.37 30.97 7.42
C LEU A 48 9.57 29.79 6.46
N PRO A 49 10.82 29.39 6.21
CA PRO A 49 11.06 28.13 5.52
C PRO A 49 10.37 26.97 6.27
N ALA A 50 9.70 26.07 5.53
CA ALA A 50 8.95 24.96 6.14
C ALA A 50 9.84 24.09 7.05
N THR A 51 11.14 24.00 6.77
CA THR A 51 12.14 23.29 7.56
C THR A 51 12.40 23.90 8.96
N ALA A 52 12.03 25.18 9.16
CA ALA A 52 12.19 25.88 10.44
C ALA A 52 10.99 25.66 11.38
N VAL A 53 9.90 25.06 10.92
CA VAL A 53 8.68 24.81 11.70
C VAL A 53 8.94 23.71 12.73
N LYS A 54 8.65 24.01 14.00
CA LYS A 54 8.80 23.07 15.11
C LYS A 54 7.49 22.34 15.41
N VAL A 55 7.59 21.17 16.04
CA VAL A 55 6.42 20.44 16.55
C VAL A 55 5.67 21.30 17.60
N GLY A 56 4.34 21.29 17.53
CA GLY A 56 3.47 22.08 18.39
C GLY A 56 3.21 23.52 17.91
N SER A 57 3.87 23.95 16.84
CA SER A 57 3.62 25.27 16.22
C SER A 57 2.23 25.31 15.57
N ILE A 58 1.62 26.52 15.50
CA ILE A 58 0.37 26.74 14.78
C ILE A 58 0.70 27.39 13.44
N VAL A 59 0.31 26.73 12.35
CA VAL A 59 0.50 27.23 10.99
C VAL A 59 -0.85 27.51 10.34
N SER A 60 -0.91 28.60 9.55
CA SER A 60 -2.05 28.93 8.71
C SER A 60 -1.83 28.41 7.31
N VAL A 61 -2.78 27.66 6.78
CA VAL A 61 -2.75 27.11 5.42
C VAL A 61 -3.92 27.73 4.65
N ARG A 62 -3.62 28.58 3.69
CA ARG A 62 -4.63 29.26 2.86
C ARG A 62 -5.14 28.32 1.80
N THR A 63 -6.22 28.70 1.13
CA THR A 63 -6.71 28.01 -0.06
C THR A 63 -5.63 28.01 -1.15
N GLY A 64 -5.35 26.83 -1.70
CA GLY A 64 -4.29 26.60 -2.69
C GLY A 64 -2.90 26.37 -2.10
N ASP A 65 -2.68 26.63 -0.79
CA ASP A 65 -1.40 26.40 -0.16
C ASP A 65 -1.17 24.90 0.13
N LYS A 66 0.09 24.49 0.06
CA LYS A 66 0.53 23.18 0.53
C LYS A 66 0.67 23.18 2.05
N ILE A 67 0.23 22.12 2.69
CA ILE A 67 0.38 21.88 4.13
C ILE A 67 1.88 21.64 4.43
N PRO A 68 2.54 22.43 5.32
CA PRO A 68 3.99 22.39 5.47
C PRO A 68 4.52 21.14 6.19
N CYS A 69 3.75 20.55 7.09
CA CYS A 69 4.10 19.35 7.87
C CYS A 69 2.85 18.70 8.43
N ASP A 70 2.98 17.47 8.91
CA ASP A 70 1.85 16.73 9.50
C ASP A 70 1.32 17.47 10.73
N GLY A 71 0.00 17.42 10.92
CA GLY A 71 -0.63 18.14 12.01
C GLY A 71 -2.10 17.78 12.22
N VAL A 72 -2.70 18.49 13.17
CA VAL A 72 -4.13 18.38 13.51
C VAL A 72 -4.81 19.72 13.26
N VAL A 73 -5.95 19.71 12.59
CA VAL A 73 -6.76 20.92 12.37
C VAL A 73 -7.29 21.43 13.71
N MET A 74 -6.93 22.67 14.04
CA MET A 74 -7.37 23.35 15.26
C MET A 74 -8.57 24.27 15.02
N GLU A 75 -8.62 24.88 13.82
CA GLU A 75 -9.66 25.83 13.45
C GLU A 75 -9.85 25.82 11.94
N GLY A 76 -11.10 25.92 11.49
CA GLY A 76 -11.48 25.91 10.10
C GLY A 76 -12.07 24.55 9.66
N GLU A 77 -12.78 24.58 8.54
CA GLU A 77 -13.33 23.41 7.86
C GLU A 77 -13.09 23.59 6.37
N SER A 78 -12.41 22.65 5.73
CA SER A 78 -12.05 22.74 4.30
C SER A 78 -11.95 21.35 3.68
N THR A 79 -11.74 21.30 2.36
CA THR A 79 -11.36 20.09 1.65
C THR A 79 -9.87 20.11 1.35
N VAL A 80 -9.22 18.98 1.51
CA VAL A 80 -7.79 18.81 1.25
C VAL A 80 -7.60 17.80 0.13
N ASP A 81 -6.82 18.19 -0.87
CA ASP A 81 -6.40 17.30 -1.95
C ASP A 81 -5.18 16.50 -1.49
N GLU A 82 -5.37 15.20 -1.32
CA GLU A 82 -4.35 14.24 -0.90
C GLU A 82 -3.87 13.38 -2.09
N SER A 83 -4.24 13.73 -3.33
CA SER A 83 -3.95 12.92 -4.54
C SER A 83 -2.46 12.67 -4.75
N ASN A 84 -1.61 13.63 -4.40
CA ASN A 84 -0.15 13.50 -4.46
C ASN A 84 0.42 12.44 -3.50
N LEU A 85 -0.31 12.12 -2.44
CA LEU A 85 0.08 11.16 -1.43
C LEU A 85 -0.62 9.81 -1.65
N THR A 86 -1.95 9.84 -1.78
CA THR A 86 -2.78 8.65 -1.86
C THR A 86 -3.00 8.16 -3.29
N GLY A 87 -2.83 9.02 -4.30
CA GLY A 87 -3.21 8.75 -5.69
C GLY A 87 -4.72 8.82 -5.95
N GLU A 88 -5.50 9.24 -4.96
CA GLU A 88 -6.96 9.39 -5.08
C GLU A 88 -7.30 10.85 -5.45
N SER A 89 -7.98 11.05 -6.58
CA SER A 89 -8.30 12.39 -7.10
C SER A 89 -9.45 13.09 -6.34
N ARG A 90 -10.09 12.43 -5.36
CA ARG A 90 -11.21 13.00 -4.62
C ARG A 90 -10.72 13.74 -3.38
N PRO A 91 -10.96 15.08 -3.28
CA PRO A 91 -10.59 15.82 -2.09
C PRO A 91 -11.31 15.33 -0.83
N VAL A 92 -10.59 15.28 0.28
CA VAL A 92 -11.08 14.79 1.57
C VAL A 92 -11.51 15.96 2.45
N LYS A 93 -12.71 15.90 3.01
CA LYS A 93 -13.20 16.91 3.94
C LYS A 93 -12.45 16.79 5.29
N LYS A 94 -11.87 17.91 5.74
CA LYS A 94 -11.18 18.04 7.03
C LYS A 94 -11.91 19.04 7.92
N VAL A 95 -12.17 18.64 9.15
CA VAL A 95 -12.82 19.43 10.21
C VAL A 95 -11.89 19.53 11.41
N VAL A 96 -12.26 20.33 12.40
CA VAL A 96 -11.50 20.47 13.66
C VAL A 96 -11.28 19.08 14.28
N GLY A 97 -10.02 18.78 14.64
CA GLY A 97 -9.59 17.47 15.12
C GLY A 97 -9.15 16.49 14.06
N SER A 98 -9.36 16.76 12.76
CA SER A 98 -8.89 15.91 11.67
C SER A 98 -7.37 15.96 11.53
N LEU A 99 -6.75 14.80 11.25
CA LEU A 99 -5.35 14.70 10.88
C LEU A 99 -5.15 15.19 9.44
N VAL A 100 -4.05 15.89 9.20
CA VAL A 100 -3.61 16.34 7.89
C VAL A 100 -2.14 16.03 7.68
N SER A 101 -1.79 15.64 6.46
CA SER A 101 -0.42 15.27 6.09
C SER A 101 0.30 16.40 5.37
N GLY A 102 1.58 16.58 5.69
CA GLY A 102 2.43 17.56 5.01
C GLY A 102 2.50 17.28 3.51
N GLY A 103 2.50 18.34 2.67
CA GLY A 103 2.55 18.28 1.21
C GLY A 103 1.21 18.09 0.50
N THR A 104 0.13 17.83 1.21
CA THR A 104 -1.22 17.87 0.66
C THR A 104 -1.67 19.34 0.46
N ILE A 105 -2.67 19.59 -0.37
CA ILE A 105 -3.08 20.94 -0.77
C ILE A 105 -4.45 21.26 -0.19
N ASN A 106 -4.59 22.43 0.44
CA ASN A 106 -5.91 22.93 0.83
C ASN A 106 -6.67 23.37 -0.41
N SER A 107 -7.52 22.51 -0.97
CA SER A 107 -8.31 22.72 -2.18
C SER A 107 -9.69 23.36 -1.92
N GLY A 108 -10.08 23.53 -0.64
CA GLY A 108 -11.36 24.13 -0.29
C GLY A 108 -11.30 25.65 -0.22
N ASN A 109 -12.41 26.28 0.18
CA ASN A 109 -12.58 27.73 0.16
C ASN A 109 -12.20 28.42 1.48
N THR A 110 -11.82 27.69 2.51
CA THR A 110 -11.53 28.23 3.84
C THR A 110 -10.10 27.93 4.26
N PRO A 111 -9.42 28.89 4.94
CA PRO A 111 -8.10 28.62 5.49
C PRO A 111 -8.20 27.66 6.69
N LEU A 112 -7.17 26.84 6.87
CA LEU A 112 -7.05 25.94 8.00
C LEU A 112 -5.96 26.43 8.95
N LYS A 113 -6.20 26.38 10.27
CA LYS A 113 -5.14 26.49 11.27
C LYS A 113 -4.80 25.11 11.80
N ILE A 114 -3.53 24.75 11.65
CA ILE A 114 -3.05 23.40 11.92
C ILE A 114 -1.99 23.46 13.01
N ARG A 115 -2.13 22.62 14.04
CA ARG A 115 -1.06 22.39 15.02
C ARG A 115 -0.18 21.26 14.52
N THR A 116 1.08 21.55 14.34
CA THR A 116 2.06 20.61 13.80
C THR A 116 2.36 19.48 14.78
N THR A 117 2.34 18.23 14.31
CA THR A 117 2.66 17.01 15.08
C THR A 117 4.04 16.46 14.72
N ALA A 118 4.56 16.79 13.52
CA ALA A 118 5.88 16.40 13.06
C ALA A 118 6.60 17.61 12.43
N THR A 119 7.93 17.53 12.33
CA THR A 119 8.72 18.48 11.53
C THR A 119 8.64 18.09 10.06
N THR A 120 8.94 19.02 9.16
CA THR A 120 8.96 18.77 7.70
C THR A 120 9.86 17.59 7.31
N ASN A 121 10.99 17.40 8.01
CA ASN A 121 11.91 16.29 7.75
C ASN A 121 11.43 14.93 8.31
N ASN A 122 10.52 14.94 9.26
CA ASN A 122 9.93 13.75 9.87
C ASN A 122 8.45 13.56 9.49
N SER A 123 7.94 14.34 8.54
CA SER A 123 6.58 14.20 8.00
C SER A 123 6.43 12.88 7.24
N ALA A 124 5.19 12.43 7.08
CA ALA A 124 4.86 11.24 6.31
C ALA A 124 5.49 11.29 4.91
N ILE A 125 5.42 12.45 4.22
CA ILE A 125 6.06 12.63 2.92
C ILE A 125 7.58 12.50 2.98
N ALA A 126 8.24 13.09 3.97
CA ALA A 126 9.70 12.97 4.08
C ALA A 126 10.14 11.50 4.28
N LYS A 127 9.39 10.73 5.06
CA LYS A 127 9.61 9.29 5.22
C LYS A 127 9.38 8.54 3.91
N LEU A 128 8.31 8.89 3.18
CA LEU A 128 8.03 8.30 1.87
C LEU A 128 9.16 8.53 0.87
N LEU A 129 9.67 9.77 0.80
CA LEU A 129 10.80 10.10 -0.07
C LEU A 129 12.03 9.28 0.26
N ARG A 130 12.33 9.13 1.54
CA ARG A 130 13.45 8.31 1.99
C ARG A 130 13.27 6.83 1.61
N ILE A 131 12.06 6.28 1.77
CA ILE A 131 11.77 4.90 1.37
C ILE A 131 11.90 4.73 -0.16
N VAL A 132 11.46 5.70 -0.95
CA VAL A 132 11.61 5.69 -2.41
C VAL A 132 13.09 5.77 -2.82
N GLU A 133 13.89 6.60 -2.15
CA GLU A 133 15.34 6.69 -2.39
C GLU A 133 16.06 5.37 -2.00
N GLU A 134 15.72 4.80 -0.85
CA GLU A 134 16.24 3.50 -0.40
C GLU A 134 15.83 2.37 -1.36
N ALA A 135 14.58 2.39 -1.87
CA ALA A 135 14.08 1.42 -2.83
C ALA A 135 14.87 1.43 -4.15
N GLN A 136 15.38 2.58 -4.59
CA GLN A 136 16.25 2.69 -5.77
C GLN A 136 17.63 2.07 -5.56
N SER A 137 18.12 2.02 -4.31
CA SER A 137 19.42 1.45 -3.97
C SER A 137 19.36 -0.08 -3.75
N ASN A 138 18.18 -0.63 -3.46
CA ASN A 138 17.98 -2.05 -3.19
C ASN A 138 17.92 -2.85 -4.50
N ARG A 139 19.05 -3.52 -4.83
CA ARG A 139 19.19 -4.33 -6.04
C ARG A 139 18.33 -5.59 -5.97
N SER A 140 17.73 -5.95 -7.09
CA SER A 140 17.01 -7.20 -7.22
C SER A 140 17.93 -8.40 -7.38
N ARG A 141 17.41 -9.62 -7.12
CA ARG A 141 18.15 -10.86 -7.35
C ARG A 141 18.48 -11.07 -8.84
N THR A 142 17.55 -10.72 -9.72
CA THR A 142 17.76 -10.80 -11.17
C THR A 142 18.85 -9.85 -11.63
N GLU A 143 18.92 -8.63 -11.08
CA GLU A 143 19.98 -7.66 -11.34
C GLU A 143 21.35 -8.19 -10.91
N ALA A 144 21.44 -8.76 -9.71
CA ALA A 144 22.67 -9.38 -9.23
C ALA A 144 23.14 -10.57 -10.11
N ILE A 145 22.22 -11.37 -10.66
CA ILE A 145 22.53 -12.45 -11.59
C ILE A 145 23.07 -11.88 -12.92
N VAL A 146 22.42 -10.86 -13.46
CA VAL A 146 22.86 -10.19 -14.71
C VAL A 146 24.26 -9.60 -14.53
N ASP A 147 24.52 -8.92 -13.41
CA ASP A 147 25.85 -8.39 -13.08
C ASP A 147 26.90 -9.51 -12.96
N SER A 148 26.57 -10.63 -12.32
CA SER A 148 27.48 -11.77 -12.18
C SER A 148 27.82 -12.41 -13.53
N VAL A 149 26.81 -12.55 -14.40
CA VAL A 149 27.02 -13.02 -15.77
C VAL A 149 27.94 -12.06 -16.55
N ALA A 150 27.70 -10.76 -16.44
CA ALA A 150 28.52 -9.74 -17.10
C ALA A 150 29.98 -9.77 -16.62
N GLN A 151 30.22 -9.97 -15.31
CA GLN A 151 31.56 -10.07 -14.71
C GLN A 151 32.37 -11.27 -15.24
N ILE A 152 31.72 -12.36 -15.61
CA ILE A 152 32.40 -13.55 -16.18
C ILE A 152 32.49 -13.44 -17.71
N TYR A 153 31.42 -13.00 -18.35
CA TYR A 153 31.32 -12.91 -19.80
C TYR A 153 32.33 -11.91 -20.37
N THR A 154 32.44 -10.70 -19.80
CA THR A 154 33.27 -9.63 -20.35
C THR A 154 34.77 -10.00 -20.39
N PRO A 155 35.42 -10.49 -19.31
CA PRO A 155 36.82 -10.92 -19.37
C PRO A 155 37.05 -12.07 -20.37
N LEU A 156 36.11 -13.02 -20.47
CA LEU A 156 36.22 -14.14 -21.39
C LEU A 156 36.24 -13.68 -22.86
N VAL A 157 35.32 -12.76 -23.23
CA VAL A 157 35.26 -12.24 -24.62
C VAL A 157 36.45 -11.33 -24.92
N VAL A 158 36.91 -10.52 -23.94
CA VAL A 158 38.14 -9.72 -24.08
C VAL A 158 39.35 -10.62 -24.32
N LEU A 159 39.50 -11.70 -23.57
CA LEU A 159 40.58 -12.67 -23.76
C LEU A 159 40.51 -13.28 -25.19
N LEU A 160 39.30 -13.69 -25.61
CA LEU A 160 39.09 -14.23 -26.95
C LEU A 160 39.45 -13.22 -28.05
N ALA A 161 39.06 -11.95 -27.87
CA ALA A 161 39.40 -10.88 -28.82
C ALA A 161 40.93 -10.64 -28.88
N ILE A 162 41.63 -10.65 -27.73
CA ILE A 162 43.09 -10.56 -27.68
C ILE A 162 43.73 -11.74 -28.43
N CYS A 163 43.25 -12.96 -28.21
CA CYS A 163 43.72 -14.12 -28.94
C CYS A 163 43.52 -13.98 -30.46
N MET A 164 42.35 -13.54 -30.89
CA MET A 164 42.06 -13.28 -32.32
C MET A 164 42.93 -12.16 -32.90
N CYS A 165 43.27 -11.16 -32.13
CA CYS A 165 44.16 -10.08 -32.60
C CYS A 165 45.62 -10.51 -32.69
N SER A 166 46.09 -11.47 -31.87
CA SER A 166 47.51 -11.80 -31.69
C SER A 166 47.94 -13.06 -32.45
N PHE A 167 47.26 -14.21 -32.28
CA PHE A 167 47.69 -15.49 -32.79
C PHE A 167 47.70 -15.60 -34.34
N PRO A 168 46.78 -15.02 -35.12
CA PRO A 168 46.78 -15.19 -36.59
C PRO A 168 47.98 -14.58 -37.30
N TRP A 169 48.71 -13.64 -36.66
CA TRP A 169 49.94 -13.08 -37.23
C TRP A 169 51.09 -14.11 -37.36
N ILE A 170 50.99 -15.24 -36.63
CA ILE A 170 51.98 -16.34 -36.74
C ILE A 170 51.85 -17.04 -38.09
N VAL A 171 50.63 -17.03 -38.68
CA VAL A 171 50.34 -17.72 -39.95
C VAL A 171 50.76 -16.87 -41.14
N SER A 172 50.25 -15.65 -41.26
CA SER A 172 50.67 -14.68 -42.29
C SER A 172 50.19 -13.26 -41.95
N SER A 173 50.80 -12.24 -42.54
CA SER A 173 50.40 -10.85 -42.33
C SER A 173 48.98 -10.51 -42.87
N GLU A 174 48.51 -11.23 -43.89
CA GLU A 174 47.17 -11.03 -44.45
C GLU A 174 46.10 -11.63 -43.52
N VAL A 175 46.33 -12.87 -43.05
CA VAL A 175 45.47 -13.53 -42.09
C VAL A 175 45.44 -12.74 -40.75
N GLY A 176 46.62 -12.22 -40.32
CA GLY A 176 46.71 -11.37 -39.13
C GLY A 176 45.88 -10.11 -39.25
N ARG A 177 45.96 -9.38 -40.37
CA ARG A 177 45.14 -8.16 -40.60
C ARG A 177 43.63 -8.46 -40.60
N TYR A 178 43.22 -9.54 -41.21
CA TYR A 178 41.82 -9.97 -41.28
C TYR A 178 41.28 -10.25 -39.87
N TRP A 179 41.95 -11.08 -39.09
CA TRP A 179 41.52 -11.45 -37.76
C TRP A 179 41.69 -10.31 -36.73
N PHE A 180 42.68 -9.45 -36.90
CA PHE A 180 42.84 -8.24 -36.09
C PHE A 180 41.62 -7.32 -36.21
N LYS A 181 41.13 -7.07 -37.43
CA LYS A 181 39.91 -6.31 -37.66
C LYS A 181 38.70 -6.96 -36.99
N ASN A 182 38.51 -8.27 -37.14
CA ASN A 182 37.40 -9.00 -36.53
C ASN A 182 37.51 -9.06 -34.99
N GLY A 183 38.71 -9.15 -34.45
CA GLY A 183 38.96 -9.07 -33.02
C GLY A 183 38.58 -7.72 -32.40
N LEU A 184 38.87 -6.61 -33.10
CA LEU A 184 38.43 -5.28 -32.69
C LEU A 184 36.90 -5.14 -32.74
N ILE A 185 36.22 -5.72 -33.74
CA ILE A 185 34.75 -5.75 -33.80
C ILE A 185 34.20 -6.56 -32.63
N LEU A 186 34.78 -7.72 -32.34
CA LEU A 186 34.37 -8.57 -31.23
C LEU A 186 34.53 -7.83 -29.86
N LEU A 187 35.60 -7.07 -29.67
CA LEU A 187 35.84 -6.28 -28.46
C LEU A 187 34.71 -5.25 -28.22
N VAL A 188 34.26 -4.58 -29.28
CA VAL A 188 33.15 -3.62 -29.22
C VAL A 188 31.83 -4.31 -28.90
N VAL A 189 31.55 -5.46 -29.53
CA VAL A 189 30.32 -6.25 -29.30
C VAL A 189 30.32 -6.88 -27.91
N ALA A 190 31.50 -7.04 -27.30
CA ALA A 190 31.65 -7.62 -25.95
C ALA A 190 30.97 -6.81 -24.83
N CYS A 191 30.76 -5.51 -25.04
CA CYS A 191 30.07 -4.70 -24.02
C CYS A 191 28.63 -5.18 -23.82
N PRO A 192 28.23 -5.65 -22.63
CA PRO A 192 26.85 -6.06 -22.37
C PRO A 192 25.93 -4.88 -21.99
N CYS A 193 26.14 -3.67 -22.58
CA CYS A 193 25.51 -2.41 -22.16
C CYS A 193 23.98 -2.48 -22.13
N ALA A 194 23.37 -3.00 -23.21
CA ALA A 194 21.91 -3.18 -23.28
C ALA A 194 21.35 -4.13 -22.20
N LEU A 195 22.13 -5.15 -21.81
CA LEU A 195 21.74 -6.12 -20.81
C LEU A 195 21.78 -5.51 -19.40
N ILE A 196 22.86 -4.79 -19.08
CA ILE A 196 23.08 -4.18 -17.76
C ILE A 196 22.04 -3.10 -17.49
N ILE A 197 21.73 -2.24 -18.48
CA ILE A 197 20.77 -1.13 -18.31
C ILE A 197 19.32 -1.58 -18.29
N SER A 198 18.99 -2.62 -19.04
CA SER A 198 17.63 -3.12 -19.19
C SER A 198 16.94 -3.38 -17.85
N THR A 199 17.64 -3.99 -16.89
CA THR A 199 17.07 -4.45 -15.62
C THR A 199 16.76 -3.28 -14.69
N PRO A 200 17.70 -2.39 -14.32
CA PRO A 200 17.42 -1.27 -13.43
C PRO A 200 16.40 -0.28 -14.01
N VAL A 201 16.43 0.03 -15.30
CA VAL A 201 15.45 0.92 -15.93
C VAL A 201 14.04 0.34 -15.83
N THR A 202 13.89 -0.97 -16.06
CA THR A 202 12.58 -1.64 -15.98
C THR A 202 12.04 -1.66 -14.54
N TYR A 203 12.90 -1.89 -13.53
CA TYR A 203 12.47 -1.82 -12.12
C TYR A 203 12.10 -0.40 -11.71
N VAL A 204 12.91 0.59 -12.04
CA VAL A 204 12.61 2.00 -11.71
C VAL A 204 11.29 2.45 -12.37
N ALA A 205 11.06 2.04 -13.63
CA ALA A 205 9.78 2.32 -14.30
C ALA A 205 8.59 1.62 -13.61
N GLY A 206 8.75 0.37 -13.18
CA GLY A 206 7.73 -0.36 -12.42
C GLY A 206 7.43 0.27 -11.05
N LEU A 207 8.48 0.64 -10.31
CA LEU A 207 8.35 1.35 -9.03
C LEU A 207 7.64 2.70 -9.21
N ALA A 208 8.00 3.45 -10.26
CA ALA A 208 7.38 4.73 -10.58
C ALA A 208 5.89 4.57 -10.93
N ALA A 209 5.54 3.53 -11.68
CA ALA A 209 4.14 3.23 -12.01
C ALA A 209 3.32 2.87 -10.76
N CYS A 210 3.89 2.11 -9.82
CA CYS A 210 3.28 1.83 -8.53
C CYS A 210 3.07 3.11 -7.72
N ALA A 211 4.11 3.93 -7.62
CA ALA A 211 4.10 5.16 -6.84
C ALA A 211 3.08 6.18 -7.35
N GLN A 212 2.91 6.32 -8.67
CA GLN A 212 1.86 7.16 -9.27
C GLN A 212 0.43 6.70 -8.96
N LYS A 213 0.27 5.42 -8.57
CA LYS A 213 -1.01 4.86 -8.10
C LYS A 213 -1.15 4.90 -6.58
N GLY A 214 -0.28 5.61 -5.88
CA GLY A 214 -0.26 5.64 -4.42
C GLY A 214 0.15 4.30 -3.79
N ILE A 215 1.04 3.56 -4.45
CA ILE A 215 1.58 2.30 -3.96
C ILE A 215 3.09 2.44 -3.82
N ILE A 216 3.62 2.28 -2.62
CA ILE A 216 5.04 2.38 -2.34
C ILE A 216 5.61 0.98 -2.17
N VAL A 217 6.63 0.66 -2.95
CA VAL A 217 7.33 -0.64 -2.89
C VAL A 217 8.79 -0.37 -2.55
N LYS A 218 9.34 -1.06 -1.55
CA LYS A 218 10.69 -0.83 -1.00
C LYS A 218 11.85 -1.36 -1.85
N GLY A 219 11.60 -1.71 -3.10
CA GLY A 219 12.66 -2.08 -4.02
C GLY A 219 12.25 -3.04 -5.12
N GLY A 220 13.11 -3.15 -6.13
CA GLY A 220 12.89 -4.04 -7.27
C GLY A 220 12.78 -5.52 -6.89
N GLN A 221 13.47 -5.95 -5.84
CA GLN A 221 13.37 -7.32 -5.31
C GLN A 221 11.94 -7.69 -4.87
N HIS A 222 11.20 -6.72 -4.30
CA HIS A 222 9.83 -6.93 -3.86
C HIS A 222 8.87 -7.01 -5.04
N LEU A 223 9.10 -6.21 -6.12
CA LEU A 223 8.36 -6.35 -7.38
C LEU A 223 8.59 -7.73 -8.03
N GLU A 224 9.81 -8.25 -7.98
CA GLU A 224 10.11 -9.60 -8.48
C GLU A 224 9.40 -10.67 -7.65
N THR A 225 9.35 -10.52 -6.33
CA THR A 225 8.67 -11.45 -5.41
C THR A 225 7.16 -11.43 -5.64
N LEU A 226 6.57 -10.24 -5.86
CA LEU A 226 5.15 -10.08 -6.22
C LEU A 226 4.77 -10.88 -7.47
N GLY A 227 5.68 -10.98 -8.45
CA GLY A 227 5.48 -11.79 -9.64
C GLY A 227 5.38 -13.30 -9.40
N LYS A 228 5.73 -13.76 -8.21
CA LYS A 228 5.77 -15.19 -7.80
C LYS A 228 4.74 -15.55 -6.74
N VAL A 229 3.90 -14.59 -6.32
CA VAL A 229 2.87 -14.78 -5.31
C VAL A 229 1.80 -15.75 -5.81
N GLN A 230 1.52 -16.78 -5.01
CA GLN A 230 0.45 -17.73 -5.25
C GLN A 230 -0.47 -17.92 -4.04
N PHE A 231 -0.07 -17.44 -2.87
CA PHE A 231 -0.85 -17.49 -1.65
C PHE A 231 -0.93 -16.09 -1.08
N ILE A 232 -2.13 -15.63 -0.73
CA ILE A 232 -2.34 -14.36 -0.05
C ILE A 232 -3.10 -14.63 1.24
N ALA A 233 -2.52 -14.21 2.35
CA ALA A 233 -3.17 -14.18 3.64
C ALA A 233 -3.64 -12.74 3.91
N PHE A 234 -4.91 -12.57 4.20
CA PHE A 234 -5.49 -11.28 4.58
C PHE A 234 -5.79 -11.25 6.07
N ASP A 235 -5.42 -10.16 6.73
CA ASP A 235 -6.11 -9.81 7.95
C ASP A 235 -7.53 -9.32 7.64
N LYS A 236 -8.46 -9.48 8.57
CA LYS A 236 -9.83 -9.02 8.39
C LYS A 236 -9.94 -7.51 8.67
N THR A 237 -9.58 -7.12 9.89
CA THR A 237 -9.89 -5.81 10.46
C THR A 237 -8.98 -4.71 9.91
N GLY A 238 -9.55 -3.64 9.36
CA GLY A 238 -8.77 -2.56 8.73
C GLY A 238 -8.18 -2.92 7.36
N THR A 239 -8.31 -4.18 6.91
CA THR A 239 -7.81 -4.69 5.62
C THR A 239 -8.96 -5.04 4.68
N LEU A 240 -9.65 -6.15 4.89
CA LEU A 240 -10.86 -6.51 4.14
C LEU A 240 -12.07 -5.67 4.55
N SER A 241 -12.04 -5.11 5.75
CA SER A 241 -13.00 -4.16 6.29
C SER A 241 -12.37 -2.78 6.49
N GLU A 242 -13.20 -1.77 6.72
CA GLU A 242 -12.75 -0.39 6.89
C GLU A 242 -12.08 -0.13 8.25
N GLY A 243 -12.17 -1.06 9.22
CA GLY A 243 -11.76 -0.84 10.60
C GLY A 243 -12.68 0.11 11.37
N ILE A 244 -13.82 0.45 10.77
CA ILE A 244 -14.82 1.35 11.34
C ILE A 244 -16.00 0.54 11.83
N PHE A 245 -16.05 0.34 13.13
CA PHE A 245 -17.18 -0.33 13.74
C PHE A 245 -18.43 0.55 13.74
N GLN A 246 -19.58 -0.06 13.48
CA GLN A 246 -20.89 0.58 13.48
C GLN A 246 -21.91 -0.27 14.23
N LEU A 247 -22.81 0.39 14.98
CA LEU A 247 -23.98 -0.26 15.56
C LEU A 247 -24.99 -0.52 14.45
N LEU A 248 -25.07 -1.79 13.99
CA LEU A 248 -25.95 -2.17 12.88
C LEU A 248 -27.36 -2.45 13.35
N HIS A 249 -27.47 -3.19 14.43
CA HIS A 249 -28.78 -3.63 14.96
C HIS A 249 -28.82 -3.46 16.47
N PHE A 250 -29.97 -3.08 16.95
CA PHE A 250 -30.30 -3.06 18.36
C PHE A 250 -31.71 -3.61 18.53
N ASN A 251 -31.89 -4.55 19.45
CA ASN A 251 -33.17 -5.13 19.79
C ASN A 251 -33.44 -4.91 21.29
N GLU A 252 -34.57 -4.27 21.60
CA GLU A 252 -35.03 -4.12 22.96
C GLU A 252 -35.67 -5.43 23.43
N ILE A 253 -35.38 -5.81 24.66
CA ILE A 253 -35.88 -7.05 25.26
C ILE A 253 -36.69 -6.70 26.49
N GLY A 254 -37.94 -7.12 26.52
CA GLY A 254 -38.90 -6.80 27.60
C GLY A 254 -39.65 -5.50 27.33
N GLN A 255 -40.60 -5.18 28.24
CA GLN A 255 -41.48 -4.00 28.12
C GLN A 255 -41.18 -2.94 29.21
N SER A 256 -40.11 -3.11 29.95
CA SER A 256 -39.81 -2.27 31.13
C SER A 256 -39.21 -0.90 30.76
N ARG A 257 -38.59 -0.77 29.60
CA ARG A 257 -37.94 0.45 29.13
C ARG A 257 -38.09 0.66 27.65
N ASN A 258 -38.07 1.93 27.24
CA ASN A 258 -38.08 2.31 25.83
C ASN A 258 -36.69 2.09 25.19
N ARG A 259 -36.66 1.77 23.91
CA ARG A 259 -35.46 1.60 23.07
C ARG A 259 -34.43 2.71 23.28
N LYS A 260 -34.85 3.99 23.29
CA LYS A 260 -33.96 5.13 23.50
C LYS A 260 -33.34 5.17 24.90
N GLU A 261 -34.09 4.77 25.92
CA GLU A 261 -33.57 4.70 27.29
C GLU A 261 -32.50 3.61 27.40
N VAL A 262 -32.73 2.43 26.86
CA VAL A 262 -31.74 1.35 26.88
C VAL A 262 -30.50 1.71 26.10
N LEU A 263 -30.64 2.37 24.93
CA LEU A 263 -29.51 2.89 24.18
C LEU A 263 -28.73 3.99 24.93
N ALA A 264 -29.42 4.86 25.68
CA ALA A 264 -28.77 5.87 26.53
C ALA A 264 -27.96 5.23 27.66
N TYR A 265 -28.49 4.18 28.32
CA TYR A 265 -27.76 3.40 29.33
C TYR A 265 -26.55 2.69 28.72
N LEU A 266 -26.73 2.08 27.54
CA LEU A 266 -25.66 1.40 26.79
C LEU A 266 -24.56 2.39 26.44
N SER A 267 -24.91 3.54 25.84
CA SER A 267 -23.98 4.61 25.49
C SER A 267 -23.22 5.15 26.68
N LEU A 268 -23.91 5.37 27.80
CA LEU A 268 -23.31 5.88 29.02
C LEU A 268 -22.31 4.90 29.65
N MET A 269 -22.60 3.60 29.60
CA MET A 269 -21.69 2.54 30.06
C MET A 269 -20.43 2.46 29.20
N GLU A 270 -20.59 2.54 27.90
CA GLU A 270 -19.48 2.41 26.94
C GLU A 270 -18.67 3.70 26.76
N ALA A 271 -19.23 4.87 27.05
CA ALA A 271 -18.52 6.17 26.95
C ALA A 271 -17.24 6.25 27.77
N SER A 272 -17.12 5.42 28.83
CA SER A 272 -15.94 5.34 29.69
C SER A 272 -14.96 4.23 29.29
N ALA A 273 -15.27 3.43 28.26
CA ALA A 273 -14.45 2.33 27.80
C ALA A 273 -13.59 2.76 26.59
N SER A 274 -12.28 2.47 26.67
CA SER A 274 -11.33 2.76 25.57
C SER A 274 -11.25 1.58 24.60
N HIS A 275 -12.37 1.25 23.92
CA HIS A 275 -12.43 0.14 22.98
C HIS A 275 -13.12 0.58 21.68
N PRO A 276 -12.68 0.15 20.48
CA PRO A 276 -13.28 0.57 19.21
C PRO A 276 -14.80 0.30 19.10
N LEU A 277 -15.29 -0.78 19.72
CA LEU A 277 -16.72 -1.08 19.79
C LEU A 277 -17.50 -0.05 20.61
N ALA A 278 -16.90 0.51 21.66
CA ALA A 278 -17.52 1.51 22.52
C ALA A 278 -17.85 2.79 21.74
N ASP A 279 -16.91 3.28 20.95
CA ASP A 279 -17.13 4.45 20.07
C ASP A 279 -18.27 4.22 19.08
N ALA A 280 -18.36 3.01 18.51
CA ALA A 280 -19.43 2.64 17.58
C ALA A 280 -20.81 2.67 18.25
N ILE A 281 -20.89 2.18 19.48
CA ILE A 281 -22.12 2.15 20.27
C ILE A 281 -22.54 3.58 20.63
N VAL A 282 -21.61 4.41 21.12
CA VAL A 282 -21.88 5.80 21.48
C VAL A 282 -22.37 6.61 20.28
N LYS A 283 -21.68 6.48 19.12
CA LYS A 283 -22.09 7.12 17.87
C LYS A 283 -23.43 6.58 17.35
N GLY A 284 -23.66 5.27 17.45
CA GLY A 284 -24.92 4.64 17.06
C GLY A 284 -26.10 5.13 17.89
N ALA A 285 -25.93 5.25 19.21
CA ALA A 285 -26.95 5.80 20.11
C ALA A 285 -27.25 7.28 19.81
N ALA A 286 -26.22 8.08 19.52
CA ALA A 286 -26.37 9.49 19.12
C ALA A 286 -27.14 9.63 17.78
N ASN A 287 -26.88 8.77 16.80
CA ASN A 287 -27.59 8.76 15.53
C ASN A 287 -29.09 8.44 15.68
N GLU A 288 -29.45 7.58 16.65
CA GLU A 288 -30.84 7.30 17.01
C GLU A 288 -31.47 8.36 17.93
N LYS A 289 -30.76 9.46 18.21
CA LYS A 289 -31.18 10.55 19.12
C LYS A 289 -31.57 10.00 20.51
N ALA A 290 -30.79 9.04 21.01
CA ALA A 290 -30.88 8.55 22.36
C ALA A 290 -30.06 9.49 23.26
N GLU A 291 -30.69 10.57 23.74
CA GLU A 291 -30.04 11.54 24.60
C GLU A 291 -29.85 10.95 26.00
N VAL A 292 -28.63 11.05 26.51
CA VAL A 292 -28.32 10.68 27.90
C VAL A 292 -28.84 11.79 28.82
N PRO A 293 -29.82 11.50 29.72
CA PRO A 293 -30.31 12.51 30.66
C PRO A 293 -29.19 13.03 31.53
N ALA A 294 -29.11 14.35 31.72
CA ALA A 294 -28.02 15.01 32.45
C ALA A 294 -27.84 14.57 33.92
N HIS A 295 -28.86 13.96 34.51
CA HIS A 295 -28.81 13.44 35.89
C HIS A 295 -28.22 12.04 36.00
N LEU A 296 -28.09 11.29 34.88
CA LEU A 296 -27.53 9.95 34.87
C LEU A 296 -26.00 10.00 34.81
N GLN A 297 -25.35 9.31 35.72
CA GLN A 297 -23.91 9.15 35.78
C GLN A 297 -23.57 7.69 36.12
N VAL A 298 -22.49 7.19 35.54
CA VAL A 298 -21.94 5.87 35.92
C VAL A 298 -21.07 6.00 37.15
N LYS A 299 -21.34 5.17 38.14
CA LYS A 299 -20.47 4.98 39.32
C LYS A 299 -19.86 3.59 39.26
N ASP A 300 -18.70 3.43 39.90
CA ASP A 300 -18.00 2.15 40.04
C ASP A 300 -17.83 1.38 38.71
N HIS A 301 -17.50 2.13 37.63
CA HIS A 301 -17.25 1.53 36.31
C HIS A 301 -16.01 0.63 36.34
N THR A 302 -16.19 -0.64 36.03
CA THR A 302 -15.13 -1.65 36.02
C THR A 302 -15.13 -2.43 34.71
N LEU A 303 -13.96 -2.51 34.09
CA LEU A 303 -13.73 -3.35 32.91
C LEU A 303 -13.56 -4.81 33.34
N LEU A 304 -14.29 -5.70 32.71
CA LEU A 304 -14.15 -7.16 32.83
C LEU A 304 -13.40 -7.69 31.58
N PRO A 305 -12.08 -7.99 31.69
CA PRO A 305 -11.28 -8.35 30.54
C PRO A 305 -11.87 -9.53 29.77
N GLY A 306 -12.07 -9.34 28.45
CA GLY A 306 -12.62 -10.36 27.55
C GLY A 306 -14.13 -10.66 27.72
N GLU A 307 -14.86 -9.95 28.60
CA GLU A 307 -16.27 -10.17 28.84
C GLU A 307 -17.13 -8.93 28.64
N GLY A 308 -16.69 -7.73 29.08
CA GLY A 308 -17.46 -6.50 28.96
C GLY A 308 -17.18 -5.50 30.07
N VAL A 309 -18.19 -4.70 30.44
CA VAL A 309 -18.11 -3.68 31.47
C VAL A 309 -19.27 -3.80 32.49
N VAL A 310 -19.03 -3.37 33.69
CA VAL A 310 -20.02 -3.31 34.76
C VAL A 310 -19.94 -1.95 35.46
N GLY A 311 -21.08 -1.38 35.81
CA GLY A 311 -21.15 -0.12 36.53
C GLY A 311 -22.51 0.04 37.22
N ILE A 312 -22.68 1.14 37.98
CA ILE A 312 -23.92 1.47 38.67
C ILE A 312 -24.49 2.74 38.03
N ILE A 313 -25.71 2.65 37.52
CA ILE A 313 -26.50 3.77 37.02
C ILE A 313 -27.81 3.80 37.78
N ASP A 314 -28.19 4.94 38.33
CA ASP A 314 -29.44 5.13 39.08
C ASP A 314 -29.62 4.08 40.19
N ASN A 315 -28.54 3.83 40.96
CA ASN A 315 -28.46 2.82 42.03
C ASN A 315 -28.77 1.37 41.61
N LYS A 316 -28.78 1.07 40.32
CA LYS A 316 -28.92 -0.28 39.75
C LYS A 316 -27.63 -0.70 39.09
N LYS A 317 -27.24 -1.96 39.28
CA LYS A 317 -26.09 -2.54 38.63
C LYS A 317 -26.41 -2.84 37.16
N VAL A 318 -25.58 -2.31 36.28
CA VAL A 318 -25.71 -2.49 34.83
C VAL A 318 -24.51 -3.28 34.31
N HIS A 319 -24.77 -4.32 33.52
CA HIS A 319 -23.74 -5.10 32.85
C HIS A 319 -23.92 -4.94 31.34
N VAL A 320 -22.82 -4.67 30.63
CA VAL A 320 -22.76 -4.65 29.17
C VAL A 320 -21.62 -5.55 28.74
N GLY A 321 -21.86 -6.45 27.78
CA GLY A 321 -20.79 -7.33 27.32
C GLY A 321 -21.28 -8.47 26.44
N ASN A 322 -20.39 -9.43 26.21
CA ASN A 322 -20.60 -10.55 25.32
C ASN A 322 -21.39 -11.72 25.95
N LYS A 323 -21.69 -12.73 25.14
CA LYS A 323 -22.41 -13.94 25.56
C LYS A 323 -21.75 -14.63 26.79
N ARG A 324 -20.41 -14.63 26.90
CA ARG A 324 -19.67 -15.28 28.01
C ARG A 324 -20.06 -14.65 29.36
N LEU A 325 -20.12 -13.33 29.43
CA LEU A 325 -20.54 -12.58 30.64
C LEU A 325 -21.94 -13.01 31.08
N PHE A 326 -22.90 -13.03 30.14
CA PHE A 326 -24.30 -13.32 30.44
C PHE A 326 -24.58 -14.79 30.75
N VAL A 327 -23.77 -15.71 30.20
CA VAL A 327 -23.78 -17.14 30.61
C VAL A 327 -23.27 -17.28 32.05
N ARG A 328 -22.16 -16.62 32.39
CA ARG A 328 -21.60 -16.62 33.76
C ARG A 328 -22.58 -16.01 34.80
N LEU A 329 -23.32 -14.99 34.43
CA LEU A 329 -24.36 -14.38 35.26
C LEU A 329 -25.67 -15.21 35.34
N GLY A 330 -25.80 -16.30 34.58
CA GLY A 330 -27.01 -17.11 34.49
C GLY A 330 -28.21 -16.41 33.85
N LEU A 331 -27.96 -15.27 33.16
CA LEU A 331 -29.01 -14.47 32.51
C LEU A 331 -29.30 -14.91 31.07
N HIS A 332 -28.30 -15.43 30.35
CA HIS A 332 -28.45 -15.86 28.96
C HIS A 332 -29.49 -16.98 28.78
N GLN A 333 -29.63 -17.87 29.78
CA GLN A 333 -30.59 -18.96 29.74
C GLN A 333 -32.04 -18.47 29.82
N LYS A 334 -32.25 -17.25 30.42
CA LYS A 334 -33.57 -16.63 30.58
C LYS A 334 -34.05 -15.89 29.33
N LEU A 335 -33.21 -15.76 28.30
CA LEU A 335 -33.61 -15.18 27.01
C LEU A 335 -34.60 -16.10 26.31
N SER A 336 -35.61 -15.50 25.67
CA SER A 336 -36.51 -16.24 24.79
C SER A 336 -35.77 -16.84 23.58
N GLU A 337 -36.23 -17.94 23.05
CA GLU A 337 -35.64 -18.58 21.86
C GLU A 337 -35.65 -17.65 20.65
N GLU A 338 -36.64 -16.77 20.51
CA GLU A 338 -36.71 -15.75 19.46
C GLU A 338 -35.56 -14.75 19.57
N ASN A 339 -35.28 -14.23 20.77
CA ASN A 339 -34.17 -13.29 20.98
C ASN A 339 -32.79 -13.95 20.80
N LYS A 340 -32.65 -15.24 21.16
CA LYS A 340 -31.44 -16.02 20.86
C LYS A 340 -31.26 -16.21 19.35
N ALA A 341 -32.32 -16.61 18.64
CA ALA A 341 -32.28 -16.79 17.19
C ALA A 341 -31.95 -15.48 16.45
N THR A 342 -32.51 -14.34 16.91
CA THR A 342 -32.19 -13.01 16.36
C THR A 342 -30.71 -12.68 16.55
N ALA A 343 -30.19 -12.86 17.75
CA ALA A 343 -28.77 -12.61 18.03
C ALA A 343 -27.83 -13.55 17.22
N GLU A 344 -28.19 -14.84 17.11
CA GLU A 344 -27.45 -15.81 16.31
C GLU A 344 -27.52 -15.50 14.79
N GLY A 345 -28.67 -15.01 14.32
CA GLY A 345 -28.80 -14.51 12.93
C GLY A 345 -27.86 -13.34 12.65
N TRP A 346 -27.73 -12.38 13.54
CA TRP A 346 -26.76 -11.28 13.41
C TRP A 346 -25.30 -11.76 13.48
N ALA A 347 -25.00 -12.72 14.37
CA ALA A 347 -23.68 -13.32 14.44
C ALA A 347 -23.30 -14.01 13.12
N SER A 348 -24.27 -14.74 12.54
CA SER A 348 -24.07 -15.42 11.25
C SER A 348 -23.86 -14.44 10.08
N SER A 349 -24.31 -13.19 10.23
CA SER A 349 -24.04 -12.10 9.26
C SER A 349 -22.70 -11.39 9.50
N GLY A 350 -21.83 -11.90 10.39
CA GLY A 350 -20.50 -11.34 10.64
C GLY A 350 -20.45 -10.27 11.72
N GLY A 351 -21.53 -10.07 12.48
CA GLY A 351 -21.58 -9.09 13.55
C GLY A 351 -21.09 -9.61 14.91
N THR A 352 -20.50 -8.72 15.70
CA THR A 352 -20.19 -8.95 17.12
C THR A 352 -21.40 -8.64 17.96
N ILE A 353 -21.88 -9.65 18.70
CA ILE A 353 -23.09 -9.56 19.52
C ILE A 353 -22.75 -9.21 20.96
N GLY A 354 -23.46 -8.24 21.50
CA GLY A 354 -23.45 -7.91 22.91
C GLY A 354 -24.86 -7.80 23.48
N PHE A 355 -24.91 -7.80 24.82
CA PHE A 355 -26.14 -7.68 25.60
C PHE A 355 -25.96 -6.60 26.68
N ILE A 356 -27.08 -6.02 27.09
CA ILE A 356 -27.15 -5.13 28.26
C ILE A 356 -28.19 -5.69 29.24
N SER A 357 -27.82 -5.71 30.55
CA SER A 357 -28.75 -6.05 31.60
C SER A 357 -28.74 -4.99 32.70
N ILE A 358 -29.89 -4.85 33.36
CA ILE A 358 -30.10 -3.97 34.50
C ILE A 358 -30.56 -4.82 35.66
N GLU A 359 -30.02 -4.57 36.85
CA GLU A 359 -30.37 -5.29 38.06
C GLU A 359 -31.87 -5.20 38.36
N GLY A 360 -32.48 -6.36 38.62
CA GLY A 360 -33.93 -6.48 38.85
C GLY A 360 -34.78 -6.57 37.54
N GLU A 361 -34.24 -6.19 36.38
CA GLU A 361 -34.97 -6.20 35.11
C GLU A 361 -34.50 -7.34 34.18
N GLY A 362 -33.30 -7.88 34.40
CA GLY A 362 -32.69 -8.90 33.56
C GLY A 362 -32.03 -8.31 32.33
N ILE A 363 -31.97 -9.07 31.22
CA ILE A 363 -31.46 -8.58 29.93
C ILE A 363 -32.52 -7.69 29.30
N VAL A 364 -32.18 -6.42 29.08
CA VAL A 364 -33.10 -5.38 28.55
C VAL A 364 -32.81 -5.05 27.07
N GLY A 365 -31.69 -5.50 26.55
CA GLY A 365 -31.38 -5.30 25.12
C GLY A 365 -30.25 -6.20 24.63
N SER A 366 -30.25 -6.41 23.33
CA SER A 366 -29.15 -7.00 22.56
C SER A 366 -28.75 -6.07 21.43
N TYR A 367 -27.46 -6.02 21.13
CA TYR A 367 -26.92 -5.18 20.07
C TYR A 367 -25.94 -5.94 19.20
N CYS A 368 -25.82 -5.48 17.96
CA CYS A 368 -24.89 -6.00 16.98
C CYS A 368 -24.00 -4.87 16.47
N VAL A 369 -22.70 -5.01 16.67
CA VAL A 369 -21.68 -4.12 16.12
C VAL A 369 -20.90 -4.89 15.08
N SER A 370 -20.70 -4.31 13.91
CA SER A 370 -19.89 -4.91 12.86
C SER A 370 -18.93 -3.89 12.27
N ASP A 371 -17.80 -4.39 11.84
CA ASP A 371 -16.85 -3.65 11.04
C ASP A 371 -17.31 -3.72 9.57
N LYS A 372 -17.45 -2.56 8.94
CA LYS A 372 -17.96 -2.48 7.57
C LYS A 372 -16.95 -3.08 6.60
N ILE A 373 -17.39 -4.09 5.85
CA ILE A 373 -16.60 -4.67 4.74
C ILE A 373 -16.49 -3.62 3.64
N ARG A 374 -15.28 -3.47 3.06
CA ARG A 374 -15.07 -2.54 1.93
C ARG A 374 -15.87 -2.98 0.72
N ASP A 375 -16.45 -2.03 0.01
CA ASP A 375 -17.35 -2.30 -1.11
C ASP A 375 -16.67 -3.08 -2.25
N GLU A 376 -15.36 -2.84 -2.46
CA GLU A 376 -14.53 -3.48 -3.47
C GLU A 376 -14.02 -4.89 -3.08
N THR A 377 -14.06 -5.28 -1.80
CA THR A 377 -13.44 -6.53 -1.30
C THR A 377 -13.89 -7.76 -2.08
N LYS A 378 -15.20 -7.91 -2.32
CA LYS A 378 -15.75 -9.07 -3.03
C LYS A 378 -15.21 -9.19 -4.46
N VAL A 379 -15.08 -8.06 -5.14
CA VAL A 379 -14.58 -8.02 -6.53
C VAL A 379 -13.09 -8.37 -6.54
N VAL A 380 -12.31 -7.78 -5.63
CA VAL A 380 -10.86 -8.03 -5.51
C VAL A 380 -10.57 -9.50 -5.19
N ILE A 381 -11.29 -10.10 -4.24
CA ILE A 381 -11.13 -11.52 -3.88
C ILE A 381 -11.44 -12.43 -5.07
N ARG A 382 -12.54 -12.16 -5.79
CA ARG A 382 -12.88 -12.92 -7.01
C ARG A 382 -11.79 -12.82 -8.06
N ASP A 383 -11.34 -11.60 -8.37
CA ASP A 383 -10.35 -11.36 -9.43
C ASP A 383 -8.98 -11.96 -9.09
N LEU A 384 -8.63 -12.06 -7.80
CA LEU A 384 -7.43 -12.78 -7.33
C LEU A 384 -7.60 -14.30 -7.46
N LYS A 385 -8.77 -14.86 -7.10
CA LYS A 385 -9.09 -16.29 -7.29
C LYS A 385 -9.07 -16.67 -8.77
N ASP A 386 -9.60 -15.83 -9.66
CA ASP A 386 -9.60 -16.05 -11.11
C ASP A 386 -8.17 -16.11 -11.70
N LYS A 387 -7.19 -15.49 -11.04
CA LYS A 387 -5.76 -15.60 -11.36
C LYS A 387 -5.10 -16.87 -10.82
N GLY A 388 -5.84 -17.73 -10.12
CA GLY A 388 -5.31 -18.95 -9.51
C GLY A 388 -4.54 -18.71 -8.21
N ILE A 389 -4.76 -17.57 -7.55
CA ILE A 389 -4.15 -17.25 -6.26
C ILE A 389 -5.03 -17.84 -5.15
N VAL A 390 -4.42 -18.57 -4.23
CA VAL A 390 -5.09 -19.12 -3.05
C VAL A 390 -5.16 -18.04 -1.99
N ILE A 391 -6.36 -17.80 -1.46
CA ILE A 391 -6.62 -16.73 -0.50
C ILE A 391 -7.01 -17.33 0.83
N ASN A 392 -6.39 -16.84 1.91
CA ASN A 392 -6.75 -17.19 3.28
C ASN A 392 -7.08 -15.92 4.07
N MET A 393 -8.12 -15.98 4.88
CA MET A 393 -8.46 -14.93 5.85
C MET A 393 -8.00 -15.35 7.24
N LEU A 394 -7.23 -14.48 7.91
CA LEU A 394 -6.76 -14.68 9.29
C LEU A 394 -7.40 -13.64 10.19
N THR A 395 -8.06 -14.04 11.27
CA THR A 395 -8.71 -13.09 12.18
C THR A 395 -8.72 -13.60 13.62
N GLY A 396 -8.64 -12.67 14.57
CA GLY A 396 -8.89 -12.94 15.99
C GLY A 396 -10.37 -13.01 16.35
N ASP A 397 -11.28 -12.75 15.41
CA ASP A 397 -12.71 -12.81 15.65
C ASP A 397 -13.20 -14.23 15.87
N GLN A 398 -14.36 -14.33 16.52
CA GLN A 398 -15.05 -15.60 16.72
C GLN A 398 -15.40 -16.25 15.37
N ARG A 399 -15.35 -17.59 15.32
CA ARG A 399 -15.56 -18.38 14.11
C ARG A 399 -16.85 -18.02 13.36
N GLN A 400 -17.97 -17.84 14.06
CA GLN A 400 -19.26 -17.52 13.42
C GLN A 400 -19.22 -16.18 12.71
N ALA A 401 -18.65 -15.14 13.33
CA ALA A 401 -18.51 -13.82 12.72
C ALA A 401 -17.55 -13.86 11.53
N ALA A 402 -16.44 -14.60 11.64
CA ALA A 402 -15.49 -14.77 10.55
C ALA A 402 -16.10 -15.47 9.34
N LEU A 403 -16.88 -16.54 9.54
CA LEU A 403 -17.57 -17.27 8.48
C LEU A 403 -18.64 -16.41 7.81
N GLY A 404 -19.37 -15.60 8.59
CA GLY A 404 -20.35 -14.66 8.03
C GLY A 404 -19.73 -13.64 7.07
N VAL A 405 -18.56 -13.10 7.42
CA VAL A 405 -17.78 -12.22 6.54
C VAL A 405 -17.27 -12.98 5.31
N ALA A 406 -16.70 -14.17 5.50
CA ALA A 406 -16.18 -15.01 4.42
C ALA A 406 -17.25 -15.29 3.34
N GLN A 407 -18.44 -15.65 3.77
CA GLN A 407 -19.56 -15.88 2.84
C GLN A 407 -19.93 -14.63 2.03
N GLN A 408 -19.89 -13.44 2.65
CA GLN A 408 -20.20 -12.18 1.96
C GLN A 408 -19.17 -11.85 0.87
N ILE A 409 -17.89 -12.14 1.13
CA ILE A 409 -16.78 -11.84 0.21
C ILE A 409 -16.45 -12.99 -0.75
N GLY A 410 -17.09 -14.15 -0.60
CA GLY A 410 -16.91 -15.30 -1.50
C GLY A 410 -15.69 -16.18 -1.16
N LEU A 411 -15.36 -16.31 0.13
CA LEU A 411 -14.38 -17.26 0.64
C LEU A 411 -15.08 -18.51 1.18
N ASP A 412 -14.44 -19.66 1.00
CA ASP A 412 -14.89 -20.92 1.54
C ASP A 412 -14.49 -21.08 3.02
N GLU A 413 -15.18 -21.93 3.76
CA GLU A 413 -14.90 -22.16 5.18
C GLU A 413 -13.48 -22.64 5.45
N CYS A 414 -12.89 -23.44 4.55
CA CYS A 414 -11.53 -23.94 4.64
C CYS A 414 -10.45 -22.84 4.48
N ASP A 415 -10.81 -21.71 3.87
CA ASP A 415 -9.93 -20.56 3.65
C ASP A 415 -9.90 -19.61 4.85
N VAL A 416 -10.65 -19.90 5.93
CA VAL A 416 -10.81 -19.03 7.09
C VAL A 416 -10.16 -19.64 8.32
N LYS A 417 -9.28 -18.87 8.95
CA LYS A 417 -8.72 -19.16 10.28
C LYS A 417 -9.17 -18.07 11.24
N SER A 418 -10.00 -18.45 12.20
CA SER A 418 -10.63 -17.58 13.21
C SER A 418 -10.11 -17.86 14.60
N ASP A 419 -10.51 -17.03 15.57
CA ASP A 419 -10.13 -17.11 16.99
C ASP A 419 -8.61 -17.09 17.21
N LEU A 420 -7.83 -16.50 16.28
CA LEU A 420 -6.36 -16.51 16.33
C LEU A 420 -5.81 -15.44 17.28
N LEU A 421 -4.89 -15.85 18.15
CA LEU A 421 -4.01 -14.91 18.84
C LEU A 421 -2.94 -14.36 17.89
N PRO A 422 -2.30 -13.22 18.19
CA PRO A 422 -1.25 -12.66 17.35
C PRO A 422 -0.10 -13.65 17.04
N GLU A 423 0.30 -14.46 18.03
CA GLU A 423 1.31 -15.51 17.87
C GLU A 423 0.86 -16.66 16.96
N GLU A 424 -0.44 -16.97 16.96
CA GLU A 424 -1.03 -18.00 16.11
C GLU A 424 -1.18 -17.54 14.66
N LYS A 425 -1.45 -16.25 14.43
CA LYS A 425 -1.38 -15.64 13.11
C LYS A 425 0.02 -15.79 12.51
N LEU A 426 1.05 -15.45 13.30
CA LEU A 426 2.45 -15.60 12.91
C LEU A 426 2.78 -17.03 12.55
N THR A 427 2.44 -17.99 13.41
CA THR A 427 2.66 -19.44 13.18
C THR A 427 1.93 -19.91 11.91
N SER A 428 0.73 -19.38 11.66
CA SER A 428 -0.03 -19.73 10.46
C SER A 428 0.65 -19.28 9.16
N ILE A 429 1.23 -18.07 9.15
CA ILE A 429 2.01 -17.56 8.01
C ILE A 429 3.29 -18.36 7.85
N GLN A 430 4.03 -18.62 8.94
CA GLN A 430 5.25 -19.42 8.90
C GLN A 430 5.01 -20.80 8.29
N ASN A 431 3.93 -21.49 8.68
CA ASN A 431 3.56 -22.79 8.12
C ASN A 431 3.28 -22.69 6.61
N MET A 432 2.55 -21.66 6.16
CA MET A 432 2.29 -21.42 4.73
C MET A 432 3.59 -21.21 3.94
N VAL A 433 4.53 -20.44 4.50
CA VAL A 433 5.84 -20.17 3.88
C VAL A 433 6.67 -21.46 3.80
N ASP A 434 6.67 -22.27 4.86
CA ASP A 434 7.44 -23.52 4.90
C ASP A 434 6.84 -24.61 4.00
N ASP A 435 5.52 -24.71 3.92
CA ASP A 435 4.82 -25.58 2.97
C ASP A 435 5.17 -25.22 1.51
N CYS A 436 5.25 -23.92 1.20
CA CYS A 436 5.68 -23.44 -0.12
C CYS A 436 7.14 -23.79 -0.42
N LYS A 437 8.04 -23.74 0.59
CA LYS A 437 9.44 -24.13 0.43
C LYS A 437 9.61 -25.64 0.24
N GLY A 438 8.77 -26.44 0.89
CA GLY A 438 8.77 -27.92 0.81
C GLY A 438 8.33 -28.46 -0.56
N GLN A 439 7.48 -27.74 -1.28
CA GLN A 439 6.96 -28.12 -2.61
C GLN A 439 7.91 -27.78 -3.75
N LYS A 440 9.20 -28.10 -3.65
CA LYS A 440 10.18 -27.94 -4.75
C LYS A 440 9.86 -28.86 -5.94
N LYS A 441 8.86 -28.52 -6.75
CA LYS A 441 8.70 -29.04 -8.12
C LYS A 441 9.14 -27.97 -9.11
N CYS A 442 10.29 -28.26 -9.72
CA CYS A 442 10.81 -27.67 -10.97
C CYS A 442 10.46 -26.17 -11.23
N GLY A 443 11.33 -25.26 -10.80
CA GLY A 443 11.55 -23.98 -11.49
C GLY A 443 10.89 -22.74 -10.89
N SER A 444 9.76 -22.78 -10.19
CA SER A 444 9.14 -21.57 -9.61
C SER A 444 8.87 -21.76 -8.13
N GLN A 445 9.58 -21.01 -7.30
CA GLN A 445 9.36 -20.99 -5.85
C GLN A 445 8.10 -20.17 -5.59
N LYS A 446 7.02 -20.83 -5.15
CA LYS A 446 5.78 -20.20 -4.74
C LYS A 446 6.02 -19.28 -3.56
N LYS A 447 5.37 -18.11 -3.54
CA LYS A 447 5.56 -17.08 -2.53
C LYS A 447 4.26 -16.78 -1.81
N VAL A 448 4.37 -16.47 -0.53
CA VAL A 448 3.28 -16.11 0.36
C VAL A 448 3.32 -14.60 0.60
N MET A 449 2.19 -13.94 0.33
CA MET A 449 1.96 -12.53 0.66
C MET A 449 1.09 -12.44 1.91
N MET A 450 1.43 -11.55 2.83
CA MET A 450 0.55 -11.11 3.92
C MET A 450 0.08 -9.68 3.65
N VAL A 451 -1.22 -9.45 3.79
CA VAL A 451 -1.85 -8.12 3.69
C VAL A 451 -2.52 -7.80 5.02
N GLY A 452 -2.15 -6.69 5.65
CA GLY A 452 -2.63 -6.28 6.97
C GLY A 452 -2.62 -4.76 7.15
N ASP A 453 -3.06 -4.28 8.33
CA ASP A 453 -3.07 -2.85 8.69
C ASP A 453 -1.69 -2.30 9.12
N GLY A 454 -0.73 -3.20 9.35
CA GLY A 454 0.64 -2.86 9.75
C GLY A 454 0.83 -2.47 11.21
N VAL A 455 -0.23 -2.38 12.01
CA VAL A 455 -0.14 -2.03 13.44
C VAL A 455 -0.17 -3.29 14.31
N ASN A 456 -1.21 -4.10 14.13
CA ASN A 456 -1.43 -5.30 14.94
C ASN A 456 -0.72 -6.53 14.35
N ASP A 457 -0.51 -6.53 13.05
CA ASP A 457 0.02 -7.67 12.28
C ASP A 457 1.50 -7.54 11.94
N ALA A 458 2.22 -6.56 12.49
CA ALA A 458 3.65 -6.33 12.19
C ALA A 458 4.53 -7.60 12.29
N PRO A 459 4.38 -8.48 13.30
CA PRO A 459 5.15 -9.72 13.35
C PRO A 459 4.78 -10.71 12.23
N ALA A 460 3.51 -10.79 11.84
CA ALA A 460 3.04 -11.66 10.75
C ALA A 460 3.50 -11.13 9.38
N LEU A 461 3.48 -9.80 9.18
CA LEU A 461 4.01 -9.14 7.99
C LEU A 461 5.51 -9.41 7.80
N ALA A 462 6.29 -9.38 8.89
CA ALA A 462 7.74 -9.58 8.83
C ALA A 462 8.18 -11.00 8.41
N ILE A 463 7.34 -12.03 8.60
CA ILE A 463 7.66 -13.43 8.27
C ILE A 463 7.22 -13.83 6.86
N ALA A 464 6.26 -13.14 6.27
CA ALA A 464 5.81 -13.40 4.91
C ALA A 464 6.96 -13.22 3.90
N ASP A 465 6.88 -13.91 2.75
CA ASP A 465 7.82 -13.69 1.65
C ASP A 465 7.72 -12.27 1.08
N ILE A 466 6.54 -11.67 1.15
CA ILE A 466 6.27 -10.27 0.86
C ILE A 466 5.11 -9.78 1.72
N SER A 467 5.26 -8.60 2.26
CA SER A 467 4.27 -7.94 3.11
C SER A 467 3.70 -6.68 2.46
N VAL A 468 2.38 -6.53 2.60
CA VAL A 468 1.66 -5.35 2.09
C VAL A 468 0.87 -4.75 3.25
N ALA A 469 1.16 -3.51 3.60
CA ALA A 469 0.38 -2.76 4.57
C ALA A 469 -0.66 -1.90 3.88
N MET A 470 -1.86 -1.84 4.46
CA MET A 470 -2.93 -0.94 4.05
C MET A 470 -3.10 0.19 5.06
N GLY A 471 -3.50 1.35 4.59
CA GLY A 471 -3.97 2.43 5.43
C GLY A 471 -3.21 3.74 5.28
N GLU A 472 -3.79 4.80 5.83
CA GLU A 472 -3.26 6.15 5.82
C GLU A 472 -2.05 6.24 6.75
N GLY A 473 -0.87 5.89 6.20
CA GLY A 473 0.42 6.37 6.69
C GLY A 473 0.73 6.18 8.17
N SER A 474 0.33 5.06 8.79
CA SER A 474 0.94 4.76 10.09
C SER A 474 2.45 4.61 9.85
N ALA A 475 3.25 5.41 10.56
CA ALA A 475 4.72 5.36 10.41
C ALA A 475 5.25 3.93 10.57
N LEU A 476 4.59 3.12 11.40
CA LEU A 476 4.93 1.73 11.65
C LEU A 476 4.65 0.84 10.42
N ALA A 477 3.50 1.01 9.77
CA ALA A 477 3.17 0.27 8.55
C ALA A 477 4.17 0.53 7.42
N LEU A 478 4.56 1.80 7.26
CA LEU A 478 5.59 2.21 6.31
C LEU A 478 6.98 1.61 6.62
N GLU A 479 7.30 1.40 7.89
CA GLU A 479 8.60 0.85 8.30
C GLU A 479 8.64 -0.69 8.21
N THR A 480 7.54 -1.38 8.47
CA THR A 480 7.51 -2.84 8.59
C THR A 480 7.21 -3.58 7.29
N ALA A 481 6.32 -3.06 6.45
CA ALA A 481 5.90 -3.73 5.22
C ALA A 481 6.85 -3.49 4.04
N ASP A 482 6.96 -4.46 3.14
CA ASP A 482 7.74 -4.38 1.88
C ASP A 482 7.05 -3.51 0.83
N ALA A 483 5.73 -3.45 0.88
CA ALA A 483 4.93 -2.53 0.10
C ALA A 483 3.81 -1.92 0.95
N THR A 484 3.43 -0.68 0.65
CA THR A 484 2.37 0.04 1.34
C THR A 484 1.39 0.61 0.34
N LEU A 485 0.11 0.34 0.54
CA LEU A 485 -0.98 0.95 -0.22
C LEU A 485 -1.40 2.22 0.50
N MET A 486 -1.10 3.37 -0.09
CA MET A 486 -1.51 4.66 0.44
C MET A 486 -3.01 4.86 0.17
N GLY A 487 -3.76 5.23 1.22
CA GLY A 487 -5.23 5.25 1.17
C GLY A 487 -5.85 3.87 1.40
N SER A 488 -7.18 3.82 1.33
CA SER A 488 -8.00 2.69 1.74
C SER A 488 -8.53 1.81 0.60
N ASP A 489 -8.08 2.04 -0.64
CA ASP A 489 -8.57 1.32 -1.83
C ASP A 489 -7.86 -0.03 -2.03
N LEU A 490 -8.60 -1.12 -1.81
CA LEU A 490 -8.09 -2.48 -1.98
C LEU A 490 -7.82 -2.84 -3.47
N ASN A 491 -8.36 -2.10 -4.44
CA ASN A 491 -8.05 -2.32 -5.86
C ASN A 491 -6.57 -2.10 -6.20
N LYS A 492 -5.86 -1.30 -5.40
CA LYS A 492 -4.41 -1.10 -5.51
C LYS A 492 -3.63 -2.40 -5.35
N LEU A 493 -4.17 -3.35 -4.56
CA LEU A 493 -3.59 -4.69 -4.43
C LEU A 493 -3.62 -5.47 -5.75
N LEU A 494 -4.73 -5.40 -6.50
CA LEU A 494 -4.80 -6.01 -7.83
C LEU A 494 -3.77 -5.40 -8.79
N PHE A 495 -3.56 -4.09 -8.71
CA PHE A 495 -2.57 -3.41 -9.53
C PHE A 495 -1.15 -3.91 -9.24
N ILE A 496 -0.75 -3.99 -7.96
CA ILE A 496 0.60 -4.43 -7.58
C ILE A 496 0.84 -5.90 -7.92
N VAL A 497 -0.16 -6.76 -7.70
CA VAL A 497 -0.11 -8.18 -8.07
C VAL A 497 0.05 -8.38 -9.59
N ASN A 498 -0.55 -7.50 -10.40
CA ASN A 498 -0.37 -7.52 -11.85
C ASN A 498 0.97 -6.95 -12.30
N MET A 499 1.50 -5.96 -11.58
CA MET A 499 2.74 -5.28 -11.94
C MET A 499 3.96 -6.21 -11.81
N GLY A 500 4.01 -7.05 -10.78
CA GLY A 500 5.12 -7.97 -10.56
C GLY A 500 5.43 -8.88 -11.77
N PRO A 501 4.46 -9.68 -12.27
CA PRO A 501 4.65 -10.50 -13.46
C PRO A 501 4.98 -9.68 -14.71
N LEU A 502 4.37 -8.49 -14.85
CA LEU A 502 4.58 -7.62 -16.01
C LEU A 502 6.02 -7.10 -16.07
N VAL A 503 6.56 -6.64 -14.93
CA VAL A 503 7.97 -6.21 -14.82
C VAL A 503 8.92 -7.36 -15.13
N THR A 504 8.70 -8.52 -14.52
CA THR A 504 9.53 -9.71 -14.76
C THR A 504 9.51 -10.13 -16.24
N ARG A 505 8.34 -10.13 -16.86
CA ARG A 505 8.17 -10.44 -18.28
C ARG A 505 8.95 -9.46 -19.16
N ARG A 506 8.86 -8.15 -18.89
CA ARG A 506 9.60 -7.12 -19.65
C ARG A 506 11.12 -7.30 -19.52
N ILE A 507 11.60 -7.63 -18.32
CA ILE A 507 13.02 -7.93 -18.12
C ILE A 507 13.46 -9.13 -18.95
N VAL A 508 12.69 -10.23 -18.93
CA VAL A 508 13.00 -11.43 -19.72
C VAL A 508 12.98 -11.12 -21.22
N GLU A 509 11.96 -10.39 -21.72
CA GLU A 509 11.88 -9.96 -23.13
C GLU A 509 13.13 -9.17 -23.54
N ASN A 510 13.54 -8.21 -22.70
CA ASN A 510 14.72 -7.37 -22.95
C ASN A 510 16.03 -8.17 -22.94
N VAL A 511 16.18 -9.07 -21.98
CA VAL A 511 17.37 -9.95 -21.85
C VAL A 511 17.47 -10.86 -23.08
N VAL A 512 16.39 -11.54 -23.45
CA VAL A 512 16.36 -12.43 -24.62
C VAL A 512 16.67 -11.64 -25.90
N PHE A 513 16.04 -10.49 -26.09
CA PHE A 513 16.28 -9.62 -27.25
C PHE A 513 17.76 -9.22 -27.34
N SER A 514 18.36 -8.75 -26.23
CA SER A 514 19.76 -8.36 -26.18
C SER A 514 20.70 -9.52 -26.53
N PHE A 515 20.44 -10.72 -26.01
CA PHE A 515 21.21 -11.91 -26.35
C PHE A 515 21.09 -12.30 -27.83
N VAL A 516 19.91 -12.28 -28.41
CA VAL A 516 19.67 -12.61 -29.82
C VAL A 516 20.43 -11.65 -30.74
N VAL A 517 20.29 -10.33 -30.48
CA VAL A 517 21.00 -9.32 -31.28
C VAL A 517 22.51 -9.54 -31.19
N LYS A 518 23.07 -9.75 -29.99
CA LYS A 518 24.52 -10.01 -29.82
C LYS A 518 24.96 -11.30 -30.53
N ALA A 519 24.22 -12.38 -30.42
CA ALA A 519 24.53 -13.64 -31.09
C ALA A 519 24.58 -13.48 -32.62
N ILE A 520 23.67 -12.70 -33.20
CA ILE A 520 23.66 -12.39 -34.63
C ILE A 520 24.94 -11.61 -35.05
N VAL A 521 25.26 -10.54 -34.28
CA VAL A 521 26.42 -9.69 -34.61
C VAL A 521 27.73 -10.47 -34.45
N VAL A 522 27.86 -11.27 -33.39
CA VAL A 522 29.02 -12.17 -33.19
C VAL A 522 29.14 -13.17 -34.33
N GLY A 523 28.04 -13.81 -34.75
CA GLY A 523 28.02 -14.73 -35.88
C GLY A 523 28.46 -14.06 -37.19
N LEU A 524 27.99 -12.83 -37.46
CA LEU A 524 28.41 -12.05 -38.62
C LEU A 524 29.90 -11.66 -38.55
N THR A 525 30.42 -11.38 -37.38
CA THR A 525 31.84 -11.08 -37.14
C THR A 525 32.71 -12.29 -37.49
N PHE A 526 32.37 -13.49 -37.02
CA PHE A 526 33.10 -14.72 -37.37
C PHE A 526 32.97 -15.07 -38.85
N ALA A 527 31.86 -14.77 -39.50
CA ALA A 527 31.68 -14.91 -40.93
C ALA A 527 32.45 -13.86 -41.75
N GLY A 528 33.12 -12.89 -41.09
CA GLY A 528 33.87 -11.81 -41.76
C GLY A 528 33.00 -10.79 -42.50
N LYS A 529 31.72 -10.76 -42.22
CA LYS A 529 30.73 -9.88 -42.89
C LYS A 529 30.35 -8.67 -42.06
N ALA A 530 30.75 -8.58 -40.78
CA ALA A 530 30.44 -7.46 -39.91
C ALA A 530 31.38 -6.28 -40.16
N ALA A 531 30.83 -5.07 -40.22
CA ALA A 531 31.57 -3.83 -40.14
C ALA A 531 31.52 -3.24 -38.71
N LEU A 532 32.59 -2.53 -38.31
CA LEU A 532 32.70 -1.97 -36.97
C LEU A 532 31.54 -1.00 -36.62
N TRP A 533 31.12 -0.18 -37.60
CA TRP A 533 30.03 0.76 -37.40
C TRP A 533 28.66 0.04 -37.22
N GLU A 534 28.46 -1.09 -37.89
CA GLU A 534 27.24 -1.91 -37.76
C GLU A 534 27.13 -2.51 -36.34
N ALA A 535 28.26 -2.98 -35.82
CA ALA A 535 28.34 -3.50 -34.47
C ALA A 535 27.93 -2.45 -33.42
N ILE A 536 28.44 -1.21 -33.56
CA ILE A 536 28.12 -0.10 -32.65
C ILE A 536 26.66 0.31 -32.78
N VAL A 537 26.16 0.50 -34.00
CA VAL A 537 24.76 0.87 -34.24
C VAL A 537 23.80 -0.19 -33.70
N SER A 538 24.16 -1.47 -33.80
CA SER A 538 23.38 -2.58 -33.26
C SER A 538 23.34 -2.55 -31.74
N ASP A 539 24.47 -2.25 -31.07
CA ASP A 539 24.51 -2.20 -29.58
C ASP A 539 23.74 -0.99 -29.02
N VAL A 540 23.95 0.20 -29.59
CA VAL A 540 23.20 1.42 -29.24
C VAL A 540 21.71 1.28 -29.56
N GLY A 541 21.38 0.70 -30.72
CA GLY A 541 20.00 0.42 -31.12
C GLY A 541 19.29 -0.57 -30.18
N ALA A 542 19.99 -1.65 -29.81
CA ALA A 542 19.48 -2.62 -28.87
C ALA A 542 19.23 -1.98 -27.48
N MET A 543 20.16 -1.16 -26.99
CA MET A 543 20.03 -0.43 -25.75
C MET A 543 18.81 0.50 -25.76
N LEU A 544 18.59 1.27 -26.83
CA LEU A 544 17.42 2.12 -26.98
C LEU A 544 16.11 1.33 -26.96
N ILE A 545 16.05 0.22 -27.68
CA ILE A 545 14.85 -0.62 -27.75
C ILE A 545 14.50 -1.20 -26.38
N VAL A 546 15.47 -1.76 -25.64
CA VAL A 546 15.22 -2.35 -24.33
C VAL A 546 14.84 -1.29 -23.29
N THR A 547 15.44 -0.11 -23.37
CA THR A 547 15.10 1.03 -22.52
C THR A 547 13.67 1.51 -22.77
N LEU A 548 13.29 1.71 -24.04
CA LEU A 548 11.93 2.11 -24.40
C LEU A 548 10.90 1.04 -24.00
N ASN A 549 11.24 -0.25 -24.15
CA ASN A 549 10.37 -1.34 -23.73
C ASN A 549 10.18 -1.36 -22.20
N GLY A 550 11.23 -1.08 -21.42
CA GLY A 550 11.14 -0.90 -19.97
C GLY A 550 10.27 0.28 -19.57
N LEU A 551 10.44 1.43 -20.22
CA LEU A 551 9.67 2.65 -19.96
C LEU A 551 8.17 2.53 -20.32
N ARG A 552 7.76 1.55 -21.10
CA ARG A 552 6.33 1.25 -21.38
C ARG A 552 5.54 0.82 -20.13
N LEU A 553 6.21 0.52 -19.02
CA LEU A 553 5.55 0.28 -17.74
C LEU A 553 5.00 1.56 -17.10
N LEU A 554 5.57 2.71 -17.46
CA LEU A 554 5.02 3.99 -16.99
C LEU A 554 3.64 4.21 -17.62
N PRO A 555 2.62 4.59 -16.84
CA PRO A 555 1.34 4.98 -17.38
C PRO A 555 1.55 6.14 -18.37
N SER A 556 0.97 6.04 -19.55
CA SER A 556 0.83 7.20 -20.44
C SER A 556 0.07 8.27 -19.68
N LYS A 557 0.46 9.56 -19.83
CA LYS A 557 -0.26 10.69 -19.25
C LYS A 557 -1.75 10.43 -19.34
N SER A 558 -2.42 10.42 -18.18
CA SER A 558 -3.75 9.86 -18.07
C SER A 558 -4.72 10.57 -19.02
N GLU A 559 -5.63 9.80 -19.60
CA GLU A 559 -6.77 10.36 -20.36
C GLU A 559 -7.57 11.42 -19.57
N SER A 560 -7.40 11.50 -18.24
CA SER A 560 -7.93 12.54 -17.38
C SER A 560 -7.26 13.91 -17.59
N GLU A 561 -5.93 13.98 -17.71
CA GLU A 561 -5.23 15.25 -18.02
C GLU A 561 -5.53 15.74 -19.45
N VAL A 562 -5.73 14.81 -20.39
CA VAL A 562 -6.13 15.15 -21.77
C VAL A 562 -7.60 15.64 -21.81
N LYS A 563 -8.47 15.14 -20.94
CA LYS A 563 -9.84 15.63 -20.81
C LYS A 563 -9.92 16.96 -20.08
N GLU A 564 -9.10 17.20 -19.05
CA GLU A 564 -9.03 18.51 -18.38
C GLU A 564 -8.51 19.59 -19.32
N VAL A 565 -7.43 19.33 -20.06
CA VAL A 565 -6.90 20.29 -21.06
C VAL A 565 -7.91 20.51 -22.20
N LYS A 566 -8.67 19.50 -22.61
CA LYS A 566 -9.75 19.69 -23.59
C LYS A 566 -10.91 20.51 -23.03
N ASN A 567 -11.32 20.26 -21.80
CA ASN A 567 -12.39 21.00 -21.14
C ASN A 567 -11.98 22.47 -20.85
N GLU A 568 -10.71 22.74 -20.49
CA GLU A 568 -10.16 24.08 -20.37
C GLU A 568 -10.07 24.81 -21.72
N CYS A 569 -9.71 24.10 -22.81
CA CYS A 569 -9.71 24.69 -24.15
C CYS A 569 -11.14 24.98 -24.67
N GLU A 570 -12.12 24.14 -24.32
CA GLU A 570 -13.52 24.36 -24.71
C GLU A 570 -14.17 25.48 -23.88
N SER A 571 -13.86 25.57 -22.56
CA SER A 571 -14.36 26.65 -21.70
C SER A 571 -13.78 28.04 -22.07
N ASN A 572 -12.51 28.10 -22.42
CA ASN A 572 -11.87 29.34 -22.87
C ASN A 572 -12.31 29.78 -24.29
N GLY A 573 -12.71 28.82 -25.14
CA GLY A 573 -13.25 29.10 -26.46
C GLY A 573 -14.70 29.64 -26.45
N GLU A 574 -15.47 29.39 -25.40
CA GLU A 574 -16.83 29.94 -25.22
C GLU A 574 -16.83 31.32 -24.58
N GLU A 575 -15.79 31.73 -23.84
CA GLU A 575 -15.65 33.10 -23.31
C GLU A 575 -15.14 34.11 -24.35
N GLU A 576 -14.39 33.69 -25.37
CA GLU A 576 -13.96 34.57 -26.47
C GLU A 576 -15.06 34.77 -27.54
N SER A 577 -16.16 34.01 -27.50
CA SER A 577 -17.26 34.14 -28.47
C SER A 577 -18.51 34.86 -27.93
N LYS A 578 -18.44 35.42 -26.73
CA LYS A 578 -19.46 36.31 -26.16
C LYS A 578 -18.89 37.71 -25.96
#